data_f76611ee513e8e4d55f964f6b68b310d
#
_entry.id   f76611ee513e8e4d55f964f6b68b310d
#
_cell.length_a   1.000
_cell.length_b   1.000
_cell.length_c   1.000
_cell.angle_alpha   90.00
_cell.angle_beta   90.00
_cell.angle_gamma   90.00
#
_symmetry.space_group_name_H-M   'P 1'
#
loop_
_entity.id
_entity.type
_entity.pdbx_description
1 polymer ?
#
loop_
_entity_poly.entity_id
_entity_poly.type
_entity_poly.pdbx_seq_one_letter_code
_entity_poly.pdbx_strand_id
1 'polypeptide(L)'
;MQKLYCFSRKDFNTYMDICDWDDNTLPDSVTVISICCTEPVIKNYHSEHYQGKHDIHRFSSRNNVLNLDFDDIDEEVRECSGGFTATNITKEQADKAVAFIEAHKDSDFFIHCNAGKSRSQAFVKYIKEQYPYIEWDTNPKNPCLYPNVYVSNMLKRSAREIL
;
A
#
# COMPACT_ATOMS: atom_id res chain seq x y z
N MET A 1 -8.87 10.55 -17.42
CA MET A 1 -9.06 10.32 -15.97
C MET A 1 -8.09 9.25 -15.51
N GLN A 2 -7.27 9.58 -14.51
CA GLN A 2 -6.28 8.64 -13.97
C GLN A 2 -6.94 7.69 -12.98
N LYS A 3 -6.50 6.43 -12.98
CA LYS A 3 -6.99 5.43 -12.03
C LYS A 3 -6.26 5.55 -10.69
N LEU A 4 -7.02 5.47 -9.61
CA LEU A 4 -6.50 5.35 -8.25
C LEU A 4 -7.25 4.20 -7.59
N TYR A 5 -6.74 3.00 -7.76
CA TYR A 5 -7.40 1.77 -7.36
C TYR A 5 -6.75 1.18 -6.10
N CYS A 6 -7.60 0.79 -5.17
CA CYS A 6 -7.23 0.17 -3.92
C CYS A 6 -7.79 -1.25 -3.86
N PHE A 7 -6.96 -2.21 -3.50
CA PHE A 7 -7.33 -3.62 -3.52
C PHE A 7 -6.96 -4.34 -2.22
N SER A 8 -7.70 -5.40 -1.93
CA SER A 8 -7.13 -6.51 -1.18
C SER A 8 -6.03 -7.19 -2.00
N ARG A 9 -5.14 -7.93 -1.37
CA ARG A 9 -4.13 -8.71 -2.10
C ARG A 9 -4.75 -9.66 -3.11
N LYS A 10 -5.84 -10.33 -2.71
CA LYS A 10 -6.57 -11.27 -3.58
C LYS A 10 -7.11 -10.58 -4.83
N ASP A 11 -7.79 -9.47 -4.65
CA ASP A 11 -8.38 -8.74 -5.79
C ASP A 11 -7.31 -8.08 -6.66
N PHE A 12 -6.23 -7.61 -6.07
CA PHE A 12 -5.08 -7.10 -6.81
C PHE A 12 -4.48 -8.18 -7.72
N ASN A 13 -4.20 -9.36 -7.18
CA ASN A 13 -3.65 -10.46 -7.98
C ASN A 13 -4.61 -10.89 -9.09
N THR A 14 -5.90 -10.95 -8.82
CA THR A 14 -6.92 -11.27 -9.83
C THR A 14 -6.92 -10.22 -10.95
N TYR A 15 -6.86 -8.94 -10.61
CA TYR A 15 -6.80 -7.86 -11.61
C TYR A 15 -5.53 -7.93 -12.46
N MET A 16 -4.38 -8.19 -11.83
CA MET A 16 -3.11 -8.34 -12.54
C MET A 16 -3.13 -9.55 -13.48
N ASP A 17 -3.73 -10.66 -13.04
CA ASP A 17 -3.89 -11.87 -13.87
C ASP A 17 -4.80 -11.61 -15.07
N ILE A 18 -5.91 -10.90 -14.89
CA ILE A 18 -6.81 -10.52 -15.99
C ILE A 18 -6.09 -9.64 -17.02
N CYS A 19 -5.25 -8.71 -16.57
CA CYS A 19 -4.46 -7.87 -17.46
C CYS A 19 -3.25 -8.60 -18.05
N ASP A 20 -2.94 -9.80 -17.58
CA ASP A 20 -1.74 -10.57 -17.95
C ASP A 20 -0.43 -9.80 -17.70
N TRP A 21 -0.36 -9.12 -16.54
CA TRP A 21 0.81 -8.34 -16.15
C TRP A 21 1.71 -9.10 -15.17
N ASP A 22 2.97 -9.22 -15.54
CA ASP A 22 4.05 -9.75 -14.73
C ASP A 22 5.24 -8.75 -14.71
N ASP A 23 6.38 -9.15 -14.16
CA ASP A 23 7.59 -8.30 -14.12
C ASP A 23 8.08 -7.84 -15.49
N ASN A 24 7.76 -8.58 -16.56
CA ASN A 24 8.19 -8.25 -17.91
C ASN A 24 7.15 -7.44 -18.69
N THR A 25 5.88 -7.46 -18.30
CA THR A 25 4.76 -6.91 -19.09
C THR A 25 4.02 -5.77 -18.41
N LEU A 26 4.30 -5.47 -17.13
CA LEU A 26 3.69 -4.34 -16.43
C LEU A 26 4.02 -3.03 -17.16
N PRO A 27 3.01 -2.28 -17.65
CA PRO A 27 3.27 -1.04 -18.39
C PRO A 27 3.94 0.03 -17.52
N ASP A 28 4.79 0.87 -18.13
CA ASP A 28 5.44 1.99 -17.44
C ASP A 28 4.45 3.06 -16.96
N SER A 29 3.28 3.14 -17.59
CA SER A 29 2.19 4.05 -17.20
C SER A 29 1.41 3.61 -15.96
N VAL A 30 1.69 2.40 -15.46
CA VAL A 30 1.06 1.82 -14.27
C VAL A 30 2.05 1.88 -13.12
N THR A 31 1.60 2.41 -11.99
CA THR A 31 2.39 2.51 -10.76
C THR A 31 1.77 1.63 -9.69
N VAL A 32 2.57 0.77 -9.09
CA VAL A 32 2.15 -0.18 -8.06
C VAL A 32 2.75 0.19 -6.72
N ILE A 33 1.91 0.26 -5.69
CA ILE A 33 2.34 0.30 -4.28
C ILE A 33 1.82 -0.96 -3.61
N SER A 34 2.74 -1.85 -3.27
CA SER A 34 2.47 -3.15 -2.68
C SER A 34 2.85 -3.15 -1.21
N ILE A 35 1.87 -3.38 -0.34
CA ILE A 35 2.05 -3.36 1.11
C ILE A 35 1.81 -4.74 1.68
N CYS A 36 2.85 -5.33 2.26
CA CYS A 36 2.82 -6.60 2.96
C CYS A 36 3.12 -6.40 4.45
N CYS A 37 2.83 -7.39 5.26
CA CYS A 37 3.25 -7.42 6.65
C CYS A 37 4.75 -7.67 6.77
N THR A 38 5.30 -7.35 7.94
CA THR A 38 6.68 -7.71 8.28
C THR A 38 6.81 -9.21 8.51
N GLU A 39 8.02 -9.74 8.38
CA GLU A 39 8.30 -11.16 8.54
C GLU A 39 7.82 -11.75 9.88
N PRO A 40 8.03 -11.10 11.03
CA PRO A 40 7.52 -11.61 12.30
C PRO A 40 6.01 -11.83 12.32
N VAL A 41 5.23 -10.91 11.72
CA VAL A 41 3.78 -11.02 11.64
C VAL A 41 3.38 -12.14 10.65
N ILE A 42 4.03 -12.22 9.49
CA ILE A 42 3.78 -13.28 8.51
C ILE A 42 3.98 -14.66 9.11
N LYS A 43 5.03 -14.85 9.90
CA LYS A 43 5.38 -16.14 10.50
C LYS A 43 4.49 -16.54 11.68
N ASN A 44 3.98 -15.58 12.45
CA ASN A 44 3.40 -15.84 13.77
C ASN A 44 1.92 -15.48 13.89
N TYR A 45 1.40 -14.64 13.01
CA TYR A 45 -0.01 -14.25 13.05
C TYR A 45 -0.86 -15.12 12.14
N HIS A 46 -1.81 -15.84 12.74
CA HIS A 46 -2.77 -16.69 12.03
C HIS A 46 -4.20 -16.32 12.45
N SER A 47 -5.04 -15.98 11.50
CA SER A 47 -6.47 -15.76 11.68
C SER A 47 -7.24 -16.38 10.51
N GLU A 48 -8.58 -16.49 10.64
CA GLU A 48 -9.42 -16.96 9.54
C GLU A 48 -9.26 -16.16 8.25
N HIS A 49 -8.93 -14.87 8.39
CA HIS A 49 -8.83 -13.93 7.28
C HIS A 49 -7.40 -13.69 6.82
N TYR A 50 -6.40 -14.10 7.60
CA TYR A 50 -5.00 -13.86 7.29
C TYR A 50 -4.23 -15.18 7.19
N GLN A 51 -3.75 -15.47 6.00
CA GLN A 51 -2.86 -16.60 5.74
C GLN A 51 -1.50 -16.05 5.30
N GLY A 52 -0.65 -15.77 6.29
CA GLY A 52 0.61 -15.06 6.11
C GLY A 52 1.51 -15.59 5.02
N LYS A 53 1.51 -16.91 4.76
CA LYS A 53 2.31 -17.54 3.71
C LYS A 53 2.04 -17.01 2.29
N HIS A 54 0.91 -16.32 2.09
CA HIS A 54 0.52 -15.73 0.81
C HIS A 54 0.74 -14.21 0.76
N ASP A 55 1.24 -13.62 1.85
CA ASP A 55 1.50 -12.18 1.93
C ASP A 55 2.89 -11.87 1.36
N ILE A 56 2.98 -11.89 0.06
CA ILE A 56 4.20 -11.64 -0.71
C ILE A 56 3.95 -10.58 -1.77
N HIS A 57 5.00 -9.85 -2.13
CA HIS A 57 4.95 -8.91 -3.26
C HIS A 57 4.93 -9.66 -4.59
N ARG A 58 4.00 -9.28 -5.46
CA ARG A 58 3.86 -9.87 -6.79
C ARG A 58 4.97 -9.45 -7.74
N PHE A 59 5.39 -8.20 -7.65
CA PHE A 59 6.40 -7.62 -8.54
C PHE A 59 7.70 -7.35 -7.80
N SER A 60 8.81 -7.43 -8.51
CA SER A 60 10.11 -6.93 -8.03
C SER A 60 10.09 -5.40 -7.94
N SER A 61 10.78 -4.85 -6.94
CA SER A 61 10.96 -3.40 -6.82
C SER A 61 11.66 -2.85 -8.06
N ARG A 62 11.10 -1.77 -8.61
CA ARG A 62 11.66 -1.07 -9.76
C ARG A 62 11.10 0.35 -9.84
N ASN A 63 11.39 1.07 -10.93
CA ASN A 63 11.02 2.48 -11.08
C ASN A 63 9.54 2.76 -10.81
N ASN A 64 8.62 1.90 -11.27
CA ASN A 64 7.17 2.06 -11.10
C ASN A 64 6.53 1.07 -10.11
N VAL A 65 7.34 0.39 -9.30
CA VAL A 65 6.86 -0.54 -8.25
C VAL A 65 7.54 -0.22 -6.93
N LEU A 66 6.76 0.14 -5.94
CA LEU A 66 7.19 0.34 -4.56
C LEU A 66 6.67 -0.80 -3.69
N ASN A 67 7.57 -1.60 -3.16
CA ASN A 67 7.27 -2.66 -2.20
C ASN A 67 7.59 -2.17 -0.78
N LEU A 68 6.62 -2.23 0.11
CA LEU A 68 6.73 -1.83 1.52
C LEU A 68 6.30 -2.95 2.43
N ASP A 69 7.04 -3.15 3.51
CA ASP A 69 6.71 -4.11 4.55
C ASP A 69 6.50 -3.38 5.88
N PHE A 70 5.27 -3.31 6.32
CA PHE A 70 4.87 -2.80 7.64
C PHE A 70 3.51 -3.34 8.04
N ASP A 71 3.22 -3.36 9.32
CA ASP A 71 2.05 -4.01 9.88
C ASP A 71 0.89 -3.02 10.10
N ASP A 72 -0.33 -3.53 10.10
CA ASP A 72 -1.54 -2.74 10.28
C ASP A 72 -1.86 -2.57 11.76
N ILE A 73 -1.14 -1.68 12.40
CA ILE A 73 -1.35 -1.30 13.80
C ILE A 73 -1.53 0.22 13.92
N ASP A 74 -2.01 0.70 15.06
CA ASP A 74 -2.31 2.12 15.30
C ASP A 74 -1.21 2.85 16.08
N GLU A 75 -0.07 2.22 16.25
CA GLU A 75 1.11 2.73 16.94
C GLU A 75 2.39 2.36 16.17
N GLU A 76 3.53 2.87 16.60
CA GLU A 76 4.81 2.61 15.92
C GLU A 76 5.21 1.13 16.02
N VAL A 77 5.14 0.56 17.21
CA VAL A 77 5.56 -0.81 17.54
C VAL A 77 4.58 -1.41 18.52
N ARG A 78 4.26 -2.68 18.34
CA ARG A 78 3.41 -3.45 19.27
C ARG A 78 3.99 -4.82 19.51
N GLU A 79 4.14 -5.18 20.80
CA GLU A 79 4.40 -6.54 21.20
C GLU A 79 3.12 -7.36 21.16
N CYS A 80 3.13 -8.45 20.40
CA CYS A 80 1.97 -9.31 20.20
C CYS A 80 2.02 -10.55 21.09
N SER A 81 0.84 -11.12 21.38
CA SER A 81 0.74 -12.43 22.03
C SER A 81 1.48 -13.47 21.19
N GLY A 82 2.29 -14.31 21.83
CA GLY A 82 3.11 -15.31 21.14
C GLY A 82 4.57 -14.88 20.92
N GLY A 83 4.98 -13.72 21.45
CA GLY A 83 6.39 -13.31 21.52
C GLY A 83 6.97 -12.72 20.25
N PHE A 84 6.15 -12.17 19.37
CA PHE A 84 6.61 -11.45 18.18
C PHE A 84 6.19 -9.98 18.21
N THR A 85 6.87 -9.15 17.40
CA THR A 85 6.67 -7.70 17.35
C THR A 85 6.08 -7.28 16.01
N ALA A 86 4.99 -6.53 16.04
CA ALA A 86 4.46 -5.83 14.88
C ALA A 86 5.06 -4.42 14.78
N THR A 87 5.36 -3.96 13.57
CA THR A 87 6.01 -2.67 13.32
C THR A 87 5.28 -1.92 12.22
N ASN A 88 4.87 -0.69 12.51
CA ASN A 88 4.19 0.17 11.53
C ASN A 88 5.20 0.81 10.57
N ILE A 89 4.68 1.61 9.62
CA ILE A 89 5.49 2.34 8.66
C ILE A 89 6.53 3.21 9.39
N THR A 90 7.78 3.12 8.94
CA THR A 90 8.86 3.95 9.46
C THR A 90 8.88 5.31 8.75
N LYS A 91 9.57 6.30 9.34
CA LYS A 91 9.78 7.60 8.70
C LYS A 91 10.49 7.45 7.35
N GLU A 92 11.50 6.59 7.28
CA GLU A 92 12.23 6.30 6.05
C GLU A 92 11.32 5.75 4.96
N GLN A 93 10.46 4.80 5.30
CA GLN A 93 9.47 4.25 4.37
C GLN A 93 8.46 5.30 3.92
N ALA A 94 7.99 6.15 4.84
CA ALA A 94 7.08 7.24 4.51
C ALA A 94 7.72 8.27 3.58
N ASP A 95 8.96 8.67 3.84
CA ASP A 95 9.72 9.58 2.98
C ASP A 95 9.88 9.00 1.57
N LYS A 96 10.25 7.73 1.49
CA LYS A 96 10.39 7.01 0.23
C LYS A 96 9.05 6.93 -0.54
N ALA A 97 7.97 6.64 0.17
CA ALA A 97 6.63 6.56 -0.42
C ALA A 97 6.17 7.92 -0.96
N VAL A 98 6.35 8.98 -0.21
CA VAL A 98 5.98 10.33 -0.63
C VAL A 98 6.76 10.77 -1.87
N ALA A 99 8.08 10.55 -1.88
CA ALA A 99 8.92 10.86 -3.04
C ALA A 99 8.51 10.02 -4.28
N PHE A 100 8.20 8.75 -4.07
CA PHE A 100 7.73 7.85 -5.13
C PHE A 100 6.38 8.31 -5.72
N ILE A 101 5.43 8.66 -4.87
CA ILE A 101 4.12 9.15 -5.30
C ILE A 101 4.26 10.47 -6.08
N GLU A 102 5.08 11.41 -5.60
CA GLU A 102 5.32 12.67 -6.31
C GLU A 102 5.92 12.44 -7.70
N ALA A 103 6.89 11.53 -7.80
CA ALA A 103 7.51 11.20 -9.08
C ALA A 103 6.55 10.53 -10.09
N HIS A 104 5.47 9.92 -9.61
CA HIS A 104 4.53 9.16 -10.44
C HIS A 104 3.10 9.74 -10.45
N LYS A 105 2.91 10.96 -9.99
CA LYS A 105 1.56 11.56 -9.85
C LYS A 105 0.73 11.62 -11.14
N ASP A 106 1.39 11.51 -12.28
CA ASP A 106 0.74 11.50 -13.60
C ASP A 106 0.43 10.10 -14.12
N SER A 107 0.67 9.07 -13.31
CA SER A 107 0.40 7.66 -13.64
C SER A 107 -0.90 7.15 -13.04
N ASP A 108 -1.36 5.99 -13.49
CA ASP A 108 -2.38 5.21 -12.79
C ASP A 108 -1.77 4.52 -11.57
N PHE A 109 -2.45 4.58 -10.43
CA PHE A 109 -2.01 3.92 -9.19
C PHE A 109 -2.84 2.69 -8.88
N PHE A 110 -2.16 1.58 -8.66
CA PHE A 110 -2.74 0.33 -8.14
C PHE A 110 -2.09 0.02 -6.80
N ILE A 111 -2.86 0.14 -5.73
CA ILE A 111 -2.37 0.05 -4.35
C ILE A 111 -3.07 -1.10 -3.65
N HIS A 112 -2.31 -1.96 -3.00
CA HIS A 112 -2.90 -3.03 -2.20
C HIS A 112 -2.21 -3.20 -0.84
N CYS A 113 -2.96 -3.72 0.11
CA CYS A 113 -2.47 -4.36 1.31
C CYS A 113 -3.14 -5.73 1.43
N ASN A 114 -3.19 -6.36 2.59
CA ASN A 114 -3.81 -7.67 2.71
C ASN A 114 -5.33 -7.60 2.45
N ALA A 115 -6.05 -6.79 3.23
CA ALA A 115 -7.52 -6.68 3.14
C ALA A 115 -8.01 -5.52 2.26
N GLY A 116 -7.14 -4.57 1.90
CA GLY A 116 -7.51 -3.37 1.13
C GLY A 116 -8.38 -2.37 1.92
N LYS A 117 -8.37 -2.43 3.24
CA LYS A 117 -9.29 -1.66 4.10
C LYS A 117 -8.63 -0.62 5.00
N SER A 118 -7.34 -0.68 5.21
CA SER A 118 -6.66 0.14 6.21
C SER A 118 -5.37 0.77 5.69
N ARG A 119 -4.27 0.02 5.56
CA ARG A 119 -2.96 0.53 5.10
C ARG A 119 -3.03 1.15 3.71
N SER A 120 -3.52 0.40 2.74
CA SER A 120 -3.68 0.89 1.36
C SER A 120 -4.65 2.07 1.26
N GLN A 121 -5.70 2.10 2.08
CA GLN A 121 -6.64 3.20 2.14
C GLN A 121 -6.00 4.51 2.64
N ALA A 122 -5.02 4.43 3.53
CA ALA A 122 -4.26 5.59 3.98
C ALA A 122 -3.46 6.23 2.83
N PHE A 123 -2.91 5.43 1.93
CA PHE A 123 -2.23 5.91 0.72
C PHE A 123 -3.21 6.56 -0.26
N VAL A 124 -4.35 5.94 -0.49
CA VAL A 124 -5.40 6.51 -1.36
C VAL A 124 -5.87 7.86 -0.82
N LYS A 125 -6.14 7.95 0.47
CA LYS A 125 -6.53 9.20 1.13
C LYS A 125 -5.46 10.28 0.96
N TYR A 126 -4.20 9.94 1.24
CA TYR A 126 -3.06 10.84 1.07
C TYR A 126 -2.96 11.38 -0.36
N ILE A 127 -3.02 10.49 -1.37
CA ILE A 127 -2.90 10.89 -2.77
C ILE A 127 -4.02 11.85 -3.17
N LYS A 128 -5.26 11.56 -2.78
CA LYS A 128 -6.40 12.44 -3.08
C LYS A 128 -6.29 13.82 -2.42
N GLU A 129 -5.82 13.86 -1.19
CA GLU A 129 -5.65 15.11 -0.45
C GLU A 129 -4.44 15.93 -0.95
N GLN A 130 -3.37 15.25 -1.35
CA GLN A 130 -2.16 15.91 -1.84
C GLN A 130 -2.33 16.46 -3.26
N TYR A 131 -3.10 15.77 -4.10
CA TYR A 131 -3.32 16.14 -5.50
C TYR A 131 -4.81 16.32 -5.81
N PRO A 132 -5.48 17.30 -5.19
CA PRO A 132 -6.92 17.48 -5.32
C PRO A 132 -7.34 18.00 -6.71
N TYR A 133 -6.39 18.47 -7.50
CA TYR A 133 -6.61 18.96 -8.87
C TYR A 133 -6.62 17.83 -9.92
N ILE A 134 -6.22 16.61 -9.52
CA ILE A 134 -6.27 15.44 -10.41
C ILE A 134 -7.65 14.78 -10.26
N GLU A 135 -8.27 14.50 -11.39
CA GLU A 135 -9.53 13.75 -11.42
C GLU A 135 -9.22 12.26 -11.39
N TRP A 136 -9.56 11.62 -10.27
CA TRP A 136 -9.30 10.21 -10.04
C TRP A 136 -10.52 9.35 -10.32
N ASP A 137 -10.34 8.30 -11.13
CA ASP A 137 -11.25 7.19 -11.23
C ASP A 137 -10.91 6.17 -10.14
N THR A 138 -11.83 5.97 -9.20
CA THR A 138 -11.63 5.04 -8.08
C THR A 138 -12.48 3.80 -8.25
N ASN A 139 -11.93 2.64 -7.92
CA ASN A 139 -12.69 1.41 -8.01
C ASN A 139 -13.83 1.37 -6.98
N PRO A 140 -15.10 1.17 -7.41
CA PRO A 140 -16.27 1.34 -6.53
C PRO A 140 -16.43 0.23 -5.49
N LYS A 141 -15.77 -0.90 -5.67
CA LYS A 141 -15.89 -2.07 -4.76
C LYS A 141 -15.12 -1.91 -3.45
N ASN A 142 -14.30 -0.88 -3.33
CA ASN A 142 -13.44 -0.69 -2.16
C ASN A 142 -13.47 0.78 -1.70
N PRO A 143 -14.59 1.23 -1.12
CA PRO A 143 -14.69 2.60 -0.61
C PRO A 143 -13.72 2.83 0.53
N CYS A 144 -13.12 4.03 0.58
CA CYS A 144 -12.17 4.43 1.61
C CYS A 144 -12.88 4.73 2.93
N LEU A 145 -13.18 3.69 3.70
CA LEU A 145 -13.96 3.81 4.95
C LEU A 145 -13.09 3.93 6.20
N TYR A 146 -11.97 3.21 6.28
CA TYR A 146 -11.19 3.07 7.50
C TYR A 146 -9.67 3.15 7.23
N PRO A 147 -9.17 4.30 6.72
CA PRO A 147 -7.72 4.43 6.50
C PRO A 147 -6.96 4.38 7.82
N ASN A 148 -5.83 3.69 7.85
CA ASN A 148 -4.95 3.65 9.02
C ASN A 148 -4.47 5.08 9.34
N VAL A 149 -4.87 5.60 10.50
CA VAL A 149 -4.61 6.99 10.90
C VAL A 149 -3.11 7.24 11.13
N TYR A 150 -2.41 6.28 11.71
CA TYR A 150 -0.96 6.40 11.92
C TYR A 150 -0.22 6.54 10.58
N VAL A 151 -0.54 5.70 9.60
CA VAL A 151 0.04 5.75 8.27
C VAL A 151 -0.29 7.09 7.58
N SER A 152 -1.54 7.51 7.64
CA SER A 152 -1.97 8.80 7.06
C SER A 152 -1.18 9.98 7.64
N ASN A 153 -0.99 10.01 8.95
CA ASN A 153 -0.25 11.07 9.64
C ASN A 153 1.24 11.03 9.28
N MET A 154 1.84 9.86 9.16
CA MET A 154 3.24 9.71 8.76
C MET A 154 3.47 10.20 7.33
N LEU A 155 2.58 9.87 6.39
CA LEU A 155 2.67 10.35 5.01
C LEU A 155 2.54 11.87 4.93
N LYS A 156 1.58 12.46 5.63
CA LYS A 156 1.39 13.92 5.68
C LYS A 156 2.59 14.64 6.28
N ARG A 157 3.12 14.12 7.37
CA ARG A 157 4.32 14.67 8.01
C ARG A 157 5.51 14.63 7.06
N SER A 158 5.73 13.49 6.42
CA SER A 158 6.80 13.31 5.43
C SER A 158 6.68 14.30 4.27
N ALA A 159 5.46 14.49 3.74
CA ALA A 159 5.20 15.45 2.68
C ALA A 159 5.56 16.88 3.08
N ARG A 160 5.24 17.31 4.31
CA ARG A 160 5.60 18.63 4.81
C ARG A 160 7.10 18.82 4.96
N GLU A 161 7.85 17.75 5.23
CA GLU A 161 9.30 17.83 5.44
C GLU A 161 10.10 17.76 4.14
N ILE A 162 9.61 17.05 3.09
CA ILE A 162 10.41 16.79 1.88
C ILE A 162 9.85 17.40 0.58
N LEU A 163 8.60 17.88 0.58
CA LEU A 163 8.01 18.52 -0.62
C LEU A 163 7.96 20.05 -0.56
#